data_7c815ad2b1118b39cd2471f6583dc7bc
#
_entry.id   7c815ad2b1118b39cd2471f6583dc7bc
#
_cell.length_a   1.000
_cell.length_b   1.000
_cell.length_c   1.000
_cell.angle_alpha   90.00
_cell.angle_beta   90.00
_cell.angle_gamma   90.00
#
_symmetry.space_group_name_H-M   'P 1'
#
loop_
_entity.id
_entity.type
_entity.pdbx_description
1 polymer ?
#
loop_
_entity_poly.entity_id
_entity_poly.type
_entity_poly.pdbx_seq_one_letter_code
_entity_poly.pdbx_strand_id
1 'polypeptide(L)'
;LVSKLRARIGTPKQQLTIVSSYFVPTDLGVLQLSKLMENGVKINIFTNSYESTDVPIVHSGYNVARVPMLKAGIGLYELKSSADADFRRKKRSLYRSKYSTSLHTKAFAVDDKYTFIGSYNVDPRSANINTELGVLIEDKVLAKSFHNTFDKSMLNVSYRVHLTDDEQLIWQTHDDKTNKKLITLDKEPHMTFVNGLWLKIFSALPFKRLL
;
A
#
# COMPACT_ATOMS: atom_id res chain seq x y z
N LEU A 1 3.64 10.33 18.26
CA LEU A 1 3.42 10.91 16.92
C LEU A 1 1.94 10.84 16.53
N VAL A 2 1.33 9.65 16.50
CA VAL A 2 -0.04 9.41 16.01
C VAL A 2 -1.09 10.29 16.69
N SER A 3 -1.07 10.40 18.01
CA SER A 3 -2.03 11.23 18.76
C SER A 3 -1.94 12.71 18.39
N LYS A 4 -0.73 13.24 18.21
CA LYS A 4 -0.50 14.63 17.79
C LYS A 4 -0.98 14.87 16.34
N LEU A 5 -0.70 13.93 15.43
CA LEU A 5 -1.20 13.99 14.06
C LEU A 5 -2.74 13.98 14.03
N ARG A 6 -3.36 13.06 14.77
CA ARG A 6 -4.83 12.98 14.87
C ARG A 6 -5.46 14.25 15.42
N ALA A 7 -4.86 14.83 16.46
CA ALA A 7 -5.35 16.08 17.04
C ALA A 7 -5.26 17.27 16.06
N ARG A 8 -4.21 17.29 15.20
CA ARG A 8 -4.02 18.39 14.25
C ARG A 8 -4.85 18.22 12.97
N ILE A 9 -4.93 17.00 12.44
CA ILE A 9 -5.58 16.70 11.16
C ILE A 9 -7.10 16.58 11.34
N GLY A 10 -7.54 16.00 12.46
CA GLY A 10 -8.94 15.61 12.67
C GLY A 10 -9.30 14.33 11.91
N THR A 11 -10.60 14.15 11.67
CA THR A 11 -11.16 13.03 10.90
C THR A 11 -11.21 13.41 9.42
N PRO A 12 -10.67 12.57 8.51
CA PRO A 12 -10.82 12.76 7.06
C PRO A 12 -12.28 12.90 6.67
N LYS A 13 -12.61 13.79 5.72
CA LYS A 13 -13.99 14.07 5.30
C LYS A 13 -14.26 13.77 3.83
N GLN A 14 -13.24 13.80 2.99
CA GLN A 14 -13.37 13.65 1.53
C GLN A 14 -12.48 12.56 0.99
N GLN A 15 -11.19 12.59 1.32
CA GLN A 15 -10.22 11.67 0.75
C GLN A 15 -9.06 11.40 1.71
N LEU A 16 -8.62 10.14 1.74
CA LEU A 16 -7.42 9.68 2.42
C LEU A 16 -6.58 8.85 1.45
N THR A 17 -5.35 9.25 1.22
CA THR A 17 -4.41 8.49 0.41
C THR A 17 -3.20 8.14 1.25
N ILE A 18 -2.87 6.85 1.34
CA ILE A 18 -1.78 6.34 2.16
C ILE A 18 -0.75 5.66 1.27
N VAL A 19 0.52 6.00 1.45
CA VAL A 19 1.69 5.30 0.89
C VAL A 19 2.52 4.81 2.06
N SER A 20 2.64 3.49 2.20
CA SER A 20 3.37 2.88 3.33
C SER A 20 4.11 1.64 2.86
N SER A 21 5.41 1.61 3.09
CA SER A 21 6.23 0.43 2.75
C SER A 21 5.78 -0.82 3.49
N TYR A 22 5.45 -0.67 4.76
CA TYR A 22 4.83 -1.71 5.59
C TYR A 22 3.44 -1.25 5.97
N PHE A 23 2.45 -2.01 5.54
CA PHE A 23 1.05 -1.72 5.79
C PHE A 23 0.41 -2.94 6.48
N VAL A 24 0.35 -2.88 7.80
CA VAL A 24 -0.21 -3.94 8.65
C VAL A 24 -1.27 -3.31 9.55
N PRO A 25 -2.46 -2.98 9.01
CA PRO A 25 -3.52 -2.43 9.83
C PRO A 25 -4.00 -3.51 10.81
N THR A 26 -4.23 -3.09 12.06
CA THR A 26 -4.91 -3.94 13.03
C THR A 26 -6.38 -4.11 12.64
N ASP A 27 -7.08 -5.08 13.25
CA ASP A 27 -8.53 -5.23 13.02
C ASP A 27 -9.28 -3.93 13.36
N LEU A 28 -8.86 -3.20 14.40
CA LEU A 28 -9.38 -1.88 14.72
C LEU A 28 -9.06 -0.85 13.63
N GLY A 29 -7.86 -0.90 13.06
CA GLY A 29 -7.46 -0.03 11.94
C GLY A 29 -8.32 -0.27 10.70
N VAL A 30 -8.58 -1.54 10.35
CA VAL A 30 -9.49 -1.91 9.25
C VAL A 30 -10.90 -1.37 9.54
N LEU A 31 -11.42 -1.58 10.75
CA LEU A 31 -12.74 -1.07 11.14
C LEU A 31 -12.83 0.46 11.04
N GLN A 32 -11.79 1.19 11.45
CA GLN A 32 -11.76 2.66 11.36
C GLN A 32 -11.75 3.12 9.90
N LEU A 33 -10.97 2.48 9.02
CA LEU A 33 -10.94 2.77 7.59
C LEU A 33 -12.29 2.47 6.93
N SER A 34 -12.91 1.33 7.27
CA SER A 34 -14.25 0.98 6.77
C SER A 34 -15.30 2.01 7.15
N LYS A 35 -15.30 2.49 8.40
CA LYS A 35 -16.22 3.57 8.85
C LYS A 35 -15.99 4.88 8.09
N LEU A 36 -14.77 5.21 7.73
CA LEU A 36 -14.50 6.38 6.88
C LEU A 36 -15.11 6.20 5.48
N MET A 37 -15.00 5.00 4.89
CA MET A 37 -15.64 4.69 3.60
C MET A 37 -17.17 4.79 3.68
N GLU A 38 -17.79 4.25 4.74
CA GLU A 38 -19.23 4.36 5.00
C GLU A 38 -19.69 5.82 5.10
N ASN A 39 -18.83 6.71 5.61
CA ASN A 39 -19.06 8.16 5.68
C ASN A 39 -18.70 8.90 4.37
N GLY A 40 -18.44 8.19 3.28
CA GLY A 40 -18.18 8.77 1.95
C GLY A 40 -16.73 9.23 1.71
N VAL A 41 -15.79 8.92 2.59
CA VAL A 41 -14.39 9.25 2.40
C VAL A 41 -13.77 8.29 1.39
N LYS A 42 -13.24 8.79 0.26
CA LYS A 42 -12.50 7.97 -0.70
C LYS A 42 -11.13 7.59 -0.16
N ILE A 43 -10.82 6.30 -0.08
CA ILE A 43 -9.54 5.82 0.45
C ILE A 43 -8.76 5.04 -0.61
N ASN A 44 -7.49 5.42 -0.82
CA ASN A 44 -6.54 4.68 -1.62
C ASN A 44 -5.28 4.35 -0.78
N ILE A 45 -4.78 3.14 -0.91
CA ILE A 45 -3.61 2.65 -0.19
C ILE A 45 -2.62 2.07 -1.20
N PHE A 46 -1.34 2.48 -1.09
CA PHE A 46 -0.25 1.95 -1.87
C PHE A 46 0.82 1.36 -0.95
N THR A 47 1.13 0.09 -1.17
CA THR A 47 2.10 -0.66 -0.37
C THR A 47 2.94 -1.60 -1.24
N ASN A 48 3.87 -2.32 -0.64
CA ASN A 48 4.62 -3.36 -1.34
C ASN A 48 3.72 -4.56 -1.67
N SER A 49 3.88 -5.12 -2.87
CA SER A 49 3.40 -6.46 -3.21
C SER A 49 4.23 -7.53 -2.50
N TYR A 50 3.82 -8.80 -2.62
CA TYR A 50 4.66 -9.92 -2.17
C TYR A 50 6.04 -9.93 -2.84
N GLU A 51 6.11 -9.61 -4.12
CA GLU A 51 7.36 -9.63 -4.89
C GLU A 51 8.29 -8.44 -4.62
N SER A 52 7.74 -7.31 -4.15
CA SER A 52 8.50 -6.07 -3.89
C SER A 52 8.86 -5.88 -2.42
N THR A 53 8.25 -6.65 -1.50
CA THR A 53 8.57 -6.54 -0.07
C THR A 53 9.94 -7.11 0.24
N ASP A 54 10.70 -6.39 1.06
CA ASP A 54 11.96 -6.85 1.64
C ASP A 54 11.76 -7.69 2.92
N VAL A 55 10.55 -7.66 3.51
CA VAL A 55 10.21 -8.38 4.73
C VAL A 55 8.91 -9.19 4.55
N PRO A 56 8.98 -10.44 4.05
CA PRO A 56 7.80 -11.26 3.75
C PRO A 56 6.85 -11.48 4.94
N ILE A 57 7.36 -11.50 6.17
CA ILE A 57 6.53 -11.65 7.38
C ILE A 57 5.59 -10.45 7.57
N VAL A 58 6.01 -9.23 7.23
CA VAL A 58 5.16 -8.03 7.27
C VAL A 58 4.02 -8.16 6.26
N HIS A 59 4.31 -8.71 5.08
CA HIS A 59 3.29 -8.96 4.07
C HIS A 59 2.21 -9.93 4.54
N SER A 60 2.53 -10.89 5.41
CA SER A 60 1.52 -11.79 5.99
C SER A 60 0.46 -11.04 6.81
N GLY A 61 0.85 -9.99 7.52
CA GLY A 61 -0.07 -9.12 8.27
C GLY A 61 -0.98 -8.29 7.36
N TYR A 62 -0.45 -7.78 6.26
CA TYR A 62 -1.23 -7.09 5.22
C TYR A 62 -2.20 -8.02 4.52
N ASN A 63 -1.77 -9.23 4.17
CA ASN A 63 -2.56 -10.20 3.42
C ASN A 63 -3.92 -10.50 4.08
N VAL A 64 -3.95 -10.60 5.40
CA VAL A 64 -5.21 -10.84 6.15
C VAL A 64 -6.18 -9.67 6.06
N ALA A 65 -5.67 -8.46 5.92
CA ALA A 65 -6.49 -7.24 5.88
C ALA A 65 -7.03 -6.92 4.47
N ARG A 66 -6.49 -7.53 3.40
CA ARG A 66 -6.89 -7.24 2.01
C ARG A 66 -8.39 -7.39 1.77
N VAL A 67 -8.92 -8.59 2.05
CA VAL A 67 -10.32 -8.89 1.77
C VAL A 67 -11.29 -7.98 2.54
N PRO A 68 -11.16 -7.80 3.85
CA PRO A 68 -11.99 -6.83 4.58
C PRO A 68 -11.93 -5.42 4.02
N MET A 69 -10.74 -4.93 3.67
CA MET A 69 -10.58 -3.59 3.10
C MET A 69 -11.23 -3.45 1.72
N LEU A 70 -11.07 -4.46 0.85
CA LEU A 70 -11.69 -4.47 -0.48
C LEU A 70 -13.22 -4.53 -0.37
N LYS A 71 -13.77 -5.32 0.56
CA LYS A 71 -15.21 -5.34 0.86
C LYS A 71 -15.75 -3.98 1.31
N ALA A 72 -14.93 -3.21 2.03
CA ALA A 72 -15.26 -1.85 2.41
C ALA A 72 -15.12 -0.83 1.26
N GLY A 73 -14.66 -1.25 0.07
CA GLY A 73 -14.50 -0.38 -1.10
C GLY A 73 -13.18 0.39 -1.16
N ILE A 74 -12.23 0.08 -0.29
CA ILE A 74 -10.91 0.73 -0.27
C ILE A 74 -10.10 0.34 -1.51
N GLY A 75 -9.52 1.33 -2.20
CA GLY A 75 -8.61 1.10 -3.32
C GLY A 75 -7.25 0.60 -2.84
N LEU A 76 -6.88 -0.62 -3.20
CA LEU A 76 -5.59 -1.20 -2.86
C LEU A 76 -4.69 -1.28 -4.10
N TYR A 77 -3.47 -0.76 -3.94
CA TYR A 77 -2.43 -0.77 -4.97
C TYR A 77 -1.16 -1.38 -4.40
N GLU A 78 -0.53 -2.28 -5.12
CA GLU A 78 0.67 -3.00 -4.72
C GLU A 78 1.80 -2.76 -5.72
N LEU A 79 2.98 -2.34 -5.23
CA LEU A 79 4.12 -2.03 -6.08
C LEU A 79 4.56 -3.28 -6.86
N LYS A 80 4.84 -3.13 -8.16
CA LYS A 80 5.53 -4.13 -8.97
C LYS A 80 7.04 -4.12 -8.70
N SER A 81 7.66 -5.29 -8.66
CA SER A 81 9.12 -5.40 -8.62
C SER A 81 9.80 -4.88 -9.89
N SER A 82 9.09 -4.89 -11.01
CA SER A 82 9.55 -4.40 -12.32
C SER A 82 9.39 -2.88 -12.52
N ALA A 83 8.81 -2.16 -11.57
CA ALA A 83 8.49 -0.73 -11.69
C ALA A 83 9.70 0.15 -12.10
N ASP A 84 10.92 -0.27 -11.77
CA ASP A 84 12.17 0.41 -12.16
C ASP A 84 12.75 -0.04 -13.51
N ALA A 85 12.18 -1.02 -14.18
CA ALA A 85 12.78 -1.57 -15.41
C ALA A 85 12.92 -0.51 -16.51
N ASP A 86 11.95 0.40 -16.62
CA ASP A 86 11.98 1.50 -17.58
C ASP A 86 12.97 2.62 -17.18
N PHE A 87 13.15 2.87 -15.89
CA PHE A 87 14.13 3.82 -15.41
C PHE A 87 15.58 3.31 -15.62
N ARG A 88 15.79 2.00 -15.51
CA ARG A 88 17.10 1.34 -15.72
C ARG A 88 17.45 1.17 -17.18
N ARG A 89 16.49 1.08 -18.11
CA ARG A 89 16.75 1.06 -19.55
C ARG A 89 17.44 2.34 -20.04
N LYS A 90 17.23 3.48 -19.40
CA LYS A 90 17.89 4.75 -19.72
C LYS A 90 19.30 4.86 -19.16
N LYS A 91 19.66 4.10 -18.12
CA LYS A 91 21.05 4.01 -17.61
C LYS A 91 21.64 2.66 -18.02
N ARG A 92 22.49 2.68 -19.03
CA ARG A 92 23.32 1.55 -19.49
C ARG A 92 24.27 1.14 -18.35
N SER A 93 23.78 0.37 -17.37
CA SER A 93 24.59 -0.19 -16.29
C SER A 93 24.94 -1.63 -16.62
N LEU A 94 26.25 -1.92 -16.73
CA LEU A 94 26.83 -3.24 -16.95
C LEU A 94 26.63 -4.20 -15.76
N TYR A 95 26.07 -3.71 -14.64
CA TYR A 95 25.73 -4.51 -13.46
C TYR A 95 24.23 -4.82 -13.46
N ARG A 96 23.91 -6.05 -13.82
CA ARG A 96 22.59 -6.64 -13.65
C ARG A 96 22.35 -6.91 -12.15
N SER A 97 21.97 -5.87 -11.42
CA SER A 97 21.60 -5.99 -10.01
C SER A 97 20.31 -6.83 -9.91
N LYS A 98 20.35 -7.86 -9.10
CA LYS A 98 19.26 -8.78 -8.75
C LYS A 98 18.24 -8.12 -7.79
N TYR A 99 18.28 -6.80 -7.63
CA TYR A 99 17.45 -6.09 -6.66
C TYR A 99 16.08 -5.79 -7.27
N SER A 100 15.05 -6.34 -6.67
CA SER A 100 13.67 -5.91 -6.92
C SER A 100 13.48 -4.50 -6.36
N THR A 101 12.63 -3.70 -7.02
CA THR A 101 12.22 -2.41 -6.51
C THR A 101 11.37 -2.63 -5.26
N SER A 102 11.72 -1.99 -4.15
CA SER A 102 10.95 -1.97 -2.92
C SER A 102 10.51 -0.54 -2.61
N LEU A 103 9.25 -0.38 -2.21
CA LEU A 103 8.74 0.87 -1.69
C LEU A 103 9.34 1.13 -0.31
N HIS A 104 9.89 2.34 -0.10
CA HIS A 104 10.37 2.75 1.23
C HIS A 104 9.71 4.04 1.72
N THR A 105 8.81 4.61 0.94
CA THR A 105 8.07 5.83 1.26
C THR A 105 7.04 5.59 2.35
N LYS A 106 6.93 6.53 3.29
CA LYS A 106 5.88 6.62 4.30
C LYS A 106 5.30 8.02 4.25
N ALA A 107 4.15 8.13 3.62
CA ALA A 107 3.47 9.41 3.42
C ALA A 107 1.96 9.18 3.36
N PHE A 108 1.19 10.18 3.72
CA PHE A 108 -0.24 10.20 3.48
C PHE A 108 -0.75 11.61 3.22
N ALA A 109 -1.85 11.72 2.49
CA ALA A 109 -2.57 12.97 2.32
C ALA A 109 -4.00 12.82 2.81
N VAL A 110 -4.51 13.89 3.44
CA VAL A 110 -5.86 13.96 4.00
C VAL A 110 -6.58 15.16 3.45
N ASP A 111 -7.68 14.89 2.80
CA ASP A 111 -8.50 15.86 2.10
C ASP A 111 -7.63 16.73 1.16
N ASP A 112 -8.14 17.82 0.68
CA ASP A 112 -7.34 18.81 -0.04
C ASP A 112 -6.56 19.71 0.92
N LYS A 113 -5.93 19.17 1.97
CA LYS A 113 -5.41 20.04 3.01
C LYS A 113 -4.04 19.62 3.55
N TYR A 114 -3.90 18.41 4.01
CA TYR A 114 -2.72 17.96 4.71
C TYR A 114 -1.96 16.89 3.95
N THR A 115 -0.63 16.99 3.95
CA THR A 115 0.28 15.92 3.51
C THR A 115 1.29 15.66 4.61
N PHE A 116 1.43 14.41 5.02
CA PHE A 116 2.45 13.94 5.95
C PHE A 116 3.52 13.17 5.19
N ILE A 117 4.78 13.39 5.53
CA ILE A 117 5.94 12.63 5.03
C ILE A 117 6.85 12.37 6.22
N GLY A 118 7.28 11.10 6.40
CA GLY A 118 8.11 10.76 7.54
C GLY A 118 8.60 9.33 7.54
N SER A 119 8.95 8.85 8.74
CA SER A 119 9.40 7.48 8.96
C SER A 119 8.28 6.51 9.37
N TYR A 120 7.08 7.02 9.71
CA TYR A 120 5.96 6.27 10.26
C TYR A 120 5.30 5.35 9.22
N ASN A 121 5.44 4.03 9.39
CA ASN A 121 4.64 3.03 8.68
C ASN A 121 3.28 2.82 9.35
N VAL A 122 2.32 2.32 8.60
CA VAL A 122 1.01 1.92 9.14
C VAL A 122 1.12 0.48 9.65
N ASP A 123 1.79 0.31 10.77
CA ASP A 123 1.97 -0.97 11.47
C ASP A 123 1.98 -0.79 13.00
N PRO A 124 1.72 -1.83 13.79
CA PRO A 124 1.69 -1.76 15.25
C PRO A 124 3.02 -1.34 15.88
N ARG A 125 4.15 -1.69 15.27
CA ARG A 125 5.48 -1.36 15.78
C ARG A 125 5.75 0.14 15.66
N SER A 126 5.49 0.72 14.48
CA SER A 126 5.60 2.17 14.26
C SER A 126 4.61 2.96 15.14
N ALA A 127 3.42 2.39 15.41
CA ALA A 127 2.42 3.05 16.22
C ALA A 127 2.77 3.08 17.71
N ASN A 128 3.43 2.04 18.26
CA ASN A 128 3.54 1.82 19.70
C ASN A 128 4.97 1.73 20.24
N ILE A 129 5.95 1.39 19.41
CA ILE A 129 7.31 1.01 19.87
C ILE A 129 8.37 1.96 19.30
N ASN A 130 8.32 2.24 17.99
CA ASN A 130 9.38 3.01 17.33
C ASN A 130 9.32 4.49 17.68
N THR A 131 10.50 5.11 17.70
CA THR A 131 10.60 6.57 17.63
C THR A 131 10.46 7.01 16.20
N GLU A 132 9.36 7.70 15.89
CA GLU A 132 9.03 8.13 14.53
C GLU A 132 9.11 9.65 14.40
N LEU A 133 9.58 10.09 13.24
CA LEU A 133 9.70 11.51 12.86
C LEU A 133 8.94 11.76 11.56
N GLY A 134 8.39 12.95 11.41
CA GLY A 134 7.78 13.37 10.15
C GLY A 134 7.37 14.83 10.16
N VAL A 135 7.06 15.31 8.97
CA VAL A 135 6.59 16.66 8.71
C VAL A 135 5.15 16.60 8.24
N LEU A 136 4.29 17.41 8.86
CA LEU A 136 2.93 17.64 8.42
C LEU A 136 2.88 18.99 7.69
N ILE A 137 2.52 18.96 6.43
CA ILE A 137 2.46 20.14 5.55
C ILE A 137 0.99 20.45 5.31
N GLU A 138 0.59 21.68 5.58
CA GLU A 138 -0.73 22.20 5.27
C GLU A 138 -0.65 22.97 3.95
N ASP A 139 -0.91 22.29 2.84
CA ASP A 139 -0.86 22.85 1.49
C ASP A 139 -1.84 22.11 0.56
N LYS A 140 -2.78 22.88 -0.01
CA LYS A 140 -3.83 22.35 -0.86
C LYS A 140 -3.31 21.79 -2.19
N VAL A 141 -2.31 22.42 -2.79
CA VAL A 141 -1.77 22.02 -4.09
C VAL A 141 -1.01 20.70 -3.94
N LEU A 142 -0.20 20.61 -2.89
CA LEU A 142 0.55 19.39 -2.58
C LEU A 142 -0.39 18.22 -2.27
N ALA A 143 -1.40 18.42 -1.42
CA ALA A 143 -2.36 17.38 -1.06
C ALA A 143 -3.13 16.88 -2.29
N LYS A 144 -3.63 17.78 -3.14
CA LYS A 144 -4.27 17.41 -4.41
C LYS A 144 -3.34 16.67 -5.35
N SER A 145 -2.11 17.15 -5.50
CA SER A 145 -1.11 16.48 -6.33
C SER A 145 -0.84 15.06 -5.85
N PHE A 146 -0.73 14.88 -4.52
CA PHE A 146 -0.54 13.56 -3.92
C PHE A 146 -1.72 12.62 -4.21
N HIS A 147 -2.95 13.09 -4.06
CA HIS A 147 -4.15 12.30 -4.40
C HIS A 147 -4.22 11.93 -5.88
N ASN A 148 -3.84 12.84 -6.76
CA ASN A 148 -3.87 12.65 -8.22
C ASN A 148 -2.82 11.65 -8.73
N THR A 149 -1.81 11.29 -7.92
CA THR A 149 -0.89 10.21 -8.30
C THR A 149 -1.59 8.86 -8.46
N PHE A 150 -2.77 8.69 -7.85
CA PHE A 150 -3.60 7.48 -7.95
C PHE A 150 -4.56 7.51 -9.14
N ASP A 151 -4.08 7.99 -10.26
CA ASP A 151 -4.77 7.95 -11.54
C ASP A 151 -4.46 6.66 -12.32
N LYS A 152 -4.84 6.64 -13.60
CA LYS A 152 -4.60 5.49 -14.48
C LYS A 152 -3.12 5.14 -14.65
N SER A 153 -2.19 6.08 -14.40
CA SER A 153 -0.75 5.85 -14.55
C SER A 153 -0.18 4.95 -13.45
N MET A 154 -0.87 4.84 -12.31
CA MET A 154 -0.47 3.90 -11.24
C MET A 154 -0.38 2.46 -11.71
N LEU A 155 -1.20 2.04 -12.66
CA LEU A 155 -1.17 0.67 -13.20
C LEU A 155 0.10 0.35 -14.01
N ASN A 156 0.90 1.35 -14.35
CA ASN A 156 2.21 1.11 -15.00
C ASN A 156 3.24 0.60 -13.98
N VAL A 157 3.11 0.98 -12.71
CA VAL A 157 4.07 0.69 -11.64
C VAL A 157 3.50 -0.19 -10.54
N SER A 158 2.21 -0.50 -10.58
CA SER A 158 1.52 -1.25 -9.53
C SER A 158 0.49 -2.22 -10.08
N TYR A 159 0.10 -3.14 -9.21
CA TYR A 159 -1.11 -3.93 -9.32
C TYR A 159 -2.23 -3.24 -8.55
N ARG A 160 -3.39 -3.08 -9.16
CA ARG A 160 -4.62 -2.77 -8.44
C ARG A 160 -5.30 -4.07 -8.04
N VAL A 161 -5.51 -4.24 -6.74
CA VAL A 161 -6.13 -5.46 -6.20
C VAL A 161 -7.64 -5.29 -6.19
N HIS A 162 -8.35 -6.31 -6.63
CA HIS A 162 -9.80 -6.37 -6.65
C HIS A 162 -10.32 -7.67 -6.05
N LEU A 163 -11.59 -7.64 -5.66
CA LEU A 163 -12.36 -8.84 -5.33
C LEU A 163 -13.33 -9.12 -6.48
N THR A 164 -13.43 -10.39 -6.90
CA THR A 164 -14.49 -10.84 -7.80
C THR A 164 -15.79 -11.05 -7.03
N ASP A 165 -16.91 -11.28 -7.75
CA ASP A 165 -18.20 -11.59 -7.13
C ASP A 165 -18.14 -12.89 -6.28
N ASP A 166 -17.26 -13.82 -6.66
CA ASP A 166 -16.98 -15.06 -5.91
C ASP A 166 -15.93 -14.87 -4.80
N GLU A 167 -15.65 -13.61 -4.41
CA GLU A 167 -14.68 -13.26 -3.38
C GLU A 167 -13.25 -13.72 -3.64
N GLN A 168 -12.86 -13.94 -4.90
CA GLN A 168 -11.48 -14.26 -5.26
C GLN A 168 -10.68 -12.98 -5.50
N LEU A 169 -9.44 -12.97 -5.03
CA LEU A 169 -8.52 -11.87 -5.27
C LEU A 169 -7.99 -11.92 -6.70
N ILE A 170 -8.02 -10.79 -7.39
CA ILE A 170 -7.38 -10.58 -8.69
C ILE A 170 -6.52 -9.33 -8.68
N TRP A 171 -5.48 -9.32 -9.50
CA TRP A 171 -4.53 -8.21 -9.65
C TRP A 171 -4.58 -7.69 -11.07
N GLN A 172 -4.90 -6.42 -11.23
CA GLN A 172 -4.94 -5.74 -12.52
C GLN A 172 -3.77 -4.79 -12.67
N THR A 173 -3.12 -4.81 -13.82
CA THR A 173 -1.97 -3.94 -14.12
C THR A 173 -1.86 -3.72 -15.62
N HIS A 174 -1.06 -2.73 -16.04
CA HIS A 174 -0.67 -2.61 -17.44
C HIS A 174 0.50 -3.54 -17.76
N ASP A 175 0.52 -4.08 -18.98
CA ASP A 175 1.61 -4.88 -19.51
C ASP A 175 2.91 -4.06 -19.54
N ASP A 176 3.98 -4.61 -18.97
CA ASP A 176 5.30 -3.96 -18.87
C ASP A 176 5.94 -3.61 -20.23
N LYS A 177 5.52 -4.29 -21.31
CA LYS A 177 6.06 -4.05 -22.66
C LYS A 177 5.35 -2.92 -23.39
N THR A 178 4.06 -2.80 -23.20
CA THR A 178 3.22 -1.87 -23.97
C THR A 178 2.69 -0.72 -23.13
N ASN A 179 2.65 -0.84 -21.80
CA ASN A 179 2.03 0.10 -20.82
C ASN A 179 0.60 0.54 -21.21
N LYS A 180 -0.05 -0.20 -22.12
CA LYS A 180 -1.38 0.14 -22.66
C LYS A 180 -2.39 -0.99 -22.50
N LYS A 181 -1.93 -2.25 -22.51
CA LYS A 181 -2.81 -3.41 -22.40
C LYS A 181 -3.01 -3.73 -20.93
N LEU A 182 -4.26 -3.64 -20.48
CA LEU A 182 -4.63 -4.11 -19.14
C LEU A 182 -4.56 -5.64 -19.11
N ILE A 183 -3.87 -6.18 -18.12
CA ILE A 183 -3.79 -7.61 -17.82
C ILE A 183 -4.36 -7.87 -16.43
N THR A 184 -4.99 -9.02 -16.28
CA THR A 184 -5.54 -9.49 -15.00
C THR A 184 -4.89 -10.81 -14.63
N LEU A 185 -4.44 -10.92 -13.38
CA LEU A 185 -3.83 -12.10 -12.80
C LEU A 185 -4.79 -12.65 -11.74
N ASP A 186 -5.03 -13.94 -11.77
CA ASP A 186 -5.89 -14.69 -10.83
C ASP A 186 -5.12 -15.23 -9.61
N LYS A 187 -3.81 -15.02 -9.60
CA LYS A 187 -2.90 -15.41 -8.51
C LYS A 187 -2.01 -14.27 -8.11
N GLU A 188 -1.62 -14.26 -6.85
CA GLU A 188 -0.67 -13.26 -6.34
C GLU A 188 0.64 -13.31 -7.14
N PRO A 189 1.07 -12.16 -7.72
CA PRO A 189 2.23 -12.10 -8.58
C PRO A 189 3.48 -12.68 -7.91
N HIS A 190 4.19 -13.55 -8.66
CA HIS A 190 5.44 -14.18 -8.22
C HIS A 190 5.37 -15.02 -6.92
N MET A 191 4.17 -15.28 -6.41
CA MET A 191 4.00 -16.16 -5.26
C MET A 191 4.06 -17.64 -5.70
N THR A 192 4.99 -18.38 -5.13
CA THR A 192 5.04 -19.84 -5.29
C THR A 192 4.09 -20.53 -4.30
N PHE A 193 3.67 -21.75 -4.60
CA PHE A 193 2.81 -22.53 -3.71
C PHE A 193 3.41 -22.68 -2.29
N VAL A 194 4.72 -22.93 -2.22
CA VAL A 194 5.45 -23.11 -0.94
C VAL A 194 5.43 -21.79 -0.15
N ASN A 195 5.70 -20.66 -0.80
CA ASN A 195 5.69 -19.35 -0.16
C ASN A 195 4.28 -18.96 0.32
N GLY A 196 3.26 -19.31 -0.46
CA GLY A 196 1.87 -19.10 -0.07
C GLY A 196 1.46 -19.91 1.16
N LEU A 197 1.96 -21.14 1.29
CA LEU A 197 1.75 -21.96 2.49
C LEU A 197 2.44 -21.35 3.73
N TRP A 198 3.68 -20.89 3.60
CA TRP A 198 4.39 -20.22 4.67
C TRP A 198 3.68 -18.93 5.12
N LEU A 199 3.21 -18.11 4.18
CA LEU A 199 2.44 -16.92 4.51
C LEU A 199 1.16 -17.23 5.28
N LYS A 200 0.43 -18.29 4.92
CA LYS A 200 -0.75 -18.74 5.66
C LYS A 200 -0.41 -19.14 7.10
N ILE A 201 0.70 -19.88 7.30
CA ILE A 201 1.18 -20.26 8.63
C ILE A 201 1.52 -19.02 9.46
N PHE A 202 2.29 -18.07 8.89
CA PHE A 202 2.64 -16.82 9.59
C PHE A 202 1.43 -15.94 9.86
N SER A 203 0.44 -15.92 8.97
CA SER A 203 -0.81 -15.16 9.17
C SER A 203 -1.64 -15.69 10.35
N ALA A 204 -1.54 -16.98 10.66
CA ALA A 204 -2.24 -17.62 11.77
C ALA A 204 -1.55 -17.39 13.13
N LEU A 205 -0.29 -16.99 13.12
CA LEU A 205 0.48 -16.78 14.35
C LEU A 205 0.22 -15.37 14.93
N PRO A 206 0.25 -15.19 16.27
CA PRO A 206 -0.10 -13.93 16.92
C PRO A 206 0.99 -12.84 16.80
N PHE A 207 1.85 -12.91 15.78
CA PHE A 207 2.92 -11.94 15.54
C PHE A 207 2.44 -10.55 15.10
N LYS A 208 1.17 -10.39 14.75
CA LYS A 208 0.59 -9.09 14.34
C LYS A 208 0.83 -7.95 15.35
N ARG A 209 1.08 -8.27 16.62
CA ARG A 209 1.36 -7.28 17.66
C ARG A 209 2.83 -6.86 17.72
N LEU A 210 3.72 -7.62 17.09
CA LEU A 210 5.17 -7.38 17.08
C LEU A 210 5.66 -6.79 15.73
N LEU A 211 4.83 -6.85 14.70
CA LEU A 211 5.00 -6.22 13.40
C LEU A 211 4.45 -4.80 13.45
#